data_d0f90c5e2481383cad81a0945e5d9a8f
#
_entry.id   d0f90c5e2481383cad81a0945e5d9a8f
#
_cell.length_a   1.000
_cell.length_b   1.000
_cell.length_c   1.000
_cell.angle_alpha   90.00
_cell.angle_beta   90.00
_cell.angle_gamma   90.00
#
_symmetry.space_group_name_H-M   'P 1'
#
loop_
_entity.id
_entity.type
_entity.pdbx_description
1 polymer ?
#
loop_
_entity_poly.entity_id
_entity_poly.type
_entity_poly.pdbx_seq_one_letter_code
_entity_poly.pdbx_strand_id
1 'polypeptide(L)'
;MKCAYFRDDLCSSCPSIETAYTAQVQAKQEHARALLAAHPQLQWLDPVTSAEAGFRNKAKLVVGGSAKNPTLGIVDYRTGASTDLGECPLYMEPIQAAIPVLR
;
A
#
# COMPACT_ATOMS: atom_id res chain seq x y z
N MET A 1 8.74 6.97 1.83
CA MET A 1 9.07 5.57 2.25
C MET A 1 9.90 4.90 1.15
N LYS A 2 10.86 4.02 1.50
CA LYS A 2 11.62 3.22 0.52
C LYS A 2 11.01 1.82 0.40
N CYS A 3 10.86 1.31 -0.83
CA CYS A 3 10.32 -0.02 -1.11
C CYS A 3 11.09 -0.64 -2.29
N ALA A 4 11.68 -1.82 -2.07
CA ALA A 4 12.40 -2.53 -3.13
C ALA A 4 11.47 -2.95 -4.26
N TYR A 5 10.27 -3.43 -3.95
CA TYR A 5 9.30 -3.84 -4.98
C TYR A 5 8.88 -2.69 -5.90
N PHE A 6 8.77 -1.46 -5.38
CA PHE A 6 8.47 -0.29 -6.21
C PHE A 6 9.68 0.11 -7.06
N ARG A 7 10.87 0.17 -6.44
CA ARG A 7 12.12 0.52 -7.14
C ARG A 7 12.42 -0.42 -8.31
N ASP A 8 12.14 -1.71 -8.13
CA ASP A 8 12.46 -2.77 -9.11
C ASP A 8 11.27 -3.05 -10.07
N ASP A 9 10.27 -2.15 -10.10
CA ASP A 9 9.06 -2.20 -10.95
C ASP A 9 8.24 -3.49 -10.79
N LEU A 10 8.32 -4.13 -9.62
CA LEU A 10 7.60 -5.36 -9.30
C LEU A 10 6.22 -5.10 -8.69
N CYS A 11 5.96 -3.89 -8.19
CA CYS A 11 4.71 -3.51 -7.57
C CYS A 11 4.45 -2.00 -7.69
N SER A 12 3.31 -1.63 -8.26
CA SER A 12 2.87 -0.24 -8.43
C SER A 12 1.73 0.17 -7.49
N SER A 13 1.49 -0.58 -6.41
CA SER A 13 0.35 -0.35 -5.50
C SER A 13 0.46 0.92 -4.64
N CYS A 14 1.62 1.58 -4.63
CA CYS A 14 1.88 2.80 -3.85
C CYS A 14 2.24 3.98 -4.79
N PRO A 15 1.27 4.55 -5.54
CA PRO A 15 1.58 5.54 -6.59
C PRO A 15 2.18 6.84 -6.05
N SER A 16 2.03 7.14 -4.78
CA SER A 16 2.56 8.35 -4.15
C SER A 16 3.82 8.11 -3.30
N ILE A 17 4.48 6.96 -3.46
CA ILE A 17 5.58 6.55 -2.56
C ILE A 17 6.77 7.52 -2.61
N GLU A 18 7.00 8.19 -3.74
CA GLU A 18 8.08 9.15 -3.94
C GLU A 18 7.74 10.57 -3.45
N THR A 19 6.46 10.83 -3.17
CA THR A 19 6.00 12.11 -2.64
C THR A 19 6.16 12.13 -1.12
N ALA A 20 6.71 13.20 -0.56
CA ALA A 20 6.80 13.38 0.89
C ALA A 20 5.42 13.26 1.55
N TYR A 21 5.33 12.56 2.69
CA TYR A 21 4.06 12.25 3.33
C TYR A 21 3.22 13.50 3.67
N THR A 22 3.87 14.56 4.15
CA THR A 22 3.21 15.85 4.41
C THR A 22 2.56 16.44 3.16
N ALA A 23 3.25 16.36 2.01
CA ALA A 23 2.71 16.82 0.74
C ALA A 23 1.54 15.95 0.25
N GLN A 24 1.59 14.63 0.49
CA GLN A 24 0.46 13.73 0.21
C GLN A 24 -0.78 14.11 1.03
N VAL A 25 -0.61 14.40 2.33
CA VAL A 25 -1.70 14.80 3.23
C VAL A 25 -2.33 16.12 2.75
N GLN A 26 -1.48 17.11 2.45
CA GLN A 26 -1.94 18.40 1.95
C GLN A 26 -2.72 18.26 0.64
N ALA A 27 -2.18 17.56 -0.34
CA ALA A 27 -2.84 17.35 -1.63
C ALA A 27 -4.20 16.65 -1.49
N LYS A 28 -4.31 15.68 -0.59
CA LYS A 28 -5.59 14.99 -0.30
C LYS A 28 -6.62 15.92 0.33
N GLN A 29 -6.19 16.79 1.26
CA GLN A 29 -7.08 17.78 1.86
C GLN A 29 -7.57 18.81 0.83
N GLU A 30 -6.66 19.32 -0.01
CA GLU A 30 -7.00 20.27 -1.08
C GLU A 30 -7.99 19.65 -2.06
N HIS A 31 -7.73 18.41 -2.47
CA HIS A 31 -8.64 17.67 -3.35
C HIS A 31 -10.04 17.47 -2.73
N ALA A 32 -10.10 17.06 -1.46
CA ALA A 32 -11.38 16.90 -0.76
C ALA A 32 -12.14 18.23 -0.65
N ARG A 33 -11.43 19.32 -0.34
CA ARG A 33 -12.05 20.67 -0.28
C ARG A 33 -12.58 21.11 -1.64
N ALA A 34 -11.85 20.83 -2.72
CA ALA A 34 -12.30 21.16 -4.07
C ALA A 34 -13.56 20.37 -4.45
N LEU A 35 -13.61 19.07 -4.15
CA LEU A 35 -14.79 18.23 -4.42
C LEU A 35 -16.04 18.68 -3.65
N LEU A 36 -15.86 19.22 -2.44
CA LEU A 36 -16.94 19.64 -1.55
C LEU A 36 -17.15 21.15 -1.52
N ALA A 37 -16.62 21.89 -2.48
CA ALA A 37 -16.69 23.36 -2.53
C ALA A 37 -18.12 23.91 -2.58
N ALA A 38 -19.09 23.14 -3.07
CA ALA A 38 -20.51 23.51 -3.08
C ALA A 38 -21.15 23.52 -1.69
N HIS A 39 -20.43 23.08 -0.65
CA HIS A 39 -20.91 22.95 0.72
C HIS A 39 -20.12 23.84 1.69
N PRO A 40 -20.25 25.19 1.63
CA PRO A 40 -19.44 26.10 2.43
C PRO A 40 -19.67 25.99 3.94
N GLN A 41 -20.76 25.34 4.36
CA GLN A 41 -21.11 25.12 5.77
C GLN A 41 -20.32 23.98 6.44
N LEU A 42 -19.51 23.22 5.67
CA LEU A 42 -18.73 22.13 6.23
C LEU A 42 -17.63 22.64 7.16
N GLN A 43 -17.55 22.05 8.33
CA GLN A 43 -16.45 22.24 9.26
C GLN A 43 -15.34 21.22 8.98
N TRP A 44 -14.18 21.71 8.59
CA TRP A 44 -13.01 20.88 8.31
C TRP A 44 -12.24 20.62 9.61
N LEU A 45 -12.05 19.34 9.90
CA LEU A 45 -11.16 18.90 10.97
C LEU A 45 -9.73 18.72 10.44
N ASP A 46 -8.78 18.72 11.35
CA ASP A 46 -7.41 18.39 11.03
C ASP A 46 -7.29 16.94 10.50
N PRO A 47 -6.39 16.68 9.54
CA PRO A 47 -6.21 15.34 8.99
C PRO A 47 -5.69 14.39 10.07
N VAL A 48 -6.23 13.18 10.10
CA VAL A 48 -5.68 12.09 10.89
C VAL A 48 -4.53 11.47 10.10
N THR A 49 -3.34 11.53 10.67
CA THR A 49 -2.12 10.97 10.07
C THR A 49 -1.73 9.64 10.71
N SER A 50 -0.91 8.85 10.02
CA SER A 50 -0.39 7.58 10.49
C SER A 50 1.12 7.47 10.23
N ALA A 51 1.74 6.38 10.70
CA ALA A 51 3.07 6.00 10.25
C ALA A 51 3.08 5.72 8.73
N GLU A 52 4.22 5.90 8.08
CA GLU A 52 4.39 5.63 6.64
C GLU A 52 4.60 4.13 6.34
N ALA A 53 4.97 3.34 7.34
CA ALA A 53 5.22 1.90 7.24
C ALA A 53 4.58 1.18 8.44
N GLY A 54 4.39 -0.15 8.32
CA GLY A 54 3.88 -0.97 9.40
C GLY A 54 2.45 -0.66 9.87
N PHE A 55 1.64 0.01 9.06
CA PHE A 55 0.27 0.42 9.45
C PHE A 55 -0.83 -0.50 8.92
N ARG A 56 -0.51 -1.37 7.95
CA ARG A 56 -1.52 -2.22 7.30
C ARG A 56 -1.80 -3.46 8.16
N ASN A 57 -2.96 -3.49 8.77
CA ASN A 57 -3.44 -4.58 9.62
C ASN A 57 -4.25 -5.66 8.88
N LYS A 58 -4.46 -5.50 7.57
CA LYS A 58 -5.13 -6.47 6.70
C LYS A 58 -4.40 -6.53 5.36
N ALA A 59 -4.03 -7.73 4.95
CA ALA A 59 -3.46 -8.00 3.64
C ALA A 59 -4.29 -9.05 2.90
N LYS A 60 -4.54 -8.82 1.61
CA LYS A 60 -5.10 -9.81 0.70
C LYS A 60 -3.98 -10.20 -0.26
N LEU A 61 -3.47 -11.40 -0.09
CA LEU A 61 -2.40 -11.94 -0.91
C LEU A 61 -2.95 -13.04 -1.81
N VAL A 62 -2.50 -13.06 -3.05
CA VAL A 62 -2.82 -14.13 -3.99
C VAL A 62 -1.72 -15.19 -3.88
N VAL A 63 -2.13 -16.44 -3.78
CA VAL A 63 -1.21 -17.58 -3.84
C VAL A 63 -0.90 -17.85 -5.31
N GLY A 64 0.38 -17.83 -5.64
CA GLY A 64 0.90 -18.11 -6.99
C GLY A 64 2.14 -18.97 -6.94
N GLY A 65 2.91 -18.97 -8.03
CA GLY A 65 4.12 -19.79 -8.15
C GLY A 65 3.81 -21.27 -8.37
N SER A 66 4.58 -22.16 -7.75
CA SER A 66 4.41 -23.60 -7.82
C SER A 66 4.33 -24.22 -6.43
N ALA A 67 3.93 -25.50 -6.35
CA ALA A 67 3.89 -26.22 -5.08
C ALA A 67 5.24 -26.32 -4.36
N LYS A 68 6.36 -26.24 -5.12
CA LYS A 68 7.73 -26.25 -4.57
C LYS A 68 8.24 -24.85 -4.21
N ASN A 69 7.72 -23.81 -4.89
CA ASN A 69 8.08 -22.42 -4.70
C ASN A 69 6.81 -21.54 -4.74
N PRO A 70 5.99 -21.60 -3.69
CA PRO A 70 4.80 -20.78 -3.63
C PRO A 70 5.15 -19.30 -3.43
N THR A 71 4.36 -18.42 -4.02
CA THR A 71 4.42 -16.98 -3.82
C THR A 71 3.16 -16.48 -3.14
N LEU A 72 3.32 -15.53 -2.23
CA LEU A 72 2.21 -14.83 -1.57
C LEU A 72 2.32 -13.35 -1.92
N GLY A 73 1.43 -12.84 -2.78
CA GLY A 73 1.56 -11.46 -3.22
C GLY A 73 0.46 -10.99 -4.14
N ILE A 74 0.85 -10.43 -5.26
CA ILE A 74 -0.05 -9.91 -6.30
C ILE A 74 0.17 -10.65 -7.61
N VAL A 75 -0.86 -10.61 -8.45
CA VAL A 75 -0.79 -11.11 -9.84
C VAL A 75 -0.96 -9.92 -10.77
N ASP A 76 -0.07 -9.80 -11.74
CA ASP A 76 -0.27 -8.92 -12.89
C ASP A 76 -1.31 -9.58 -13.81
N TYR A 77 -2.50 -9.00 -13.84
CA TYR A 77 -3.62 -9.54 -14.64
C TYR A 77 -3.38 -9.51 -16.16
N ARG A 78 -2.39 -8.74 -16.61
CA ARG A 78 -2.04 -8.67 -18.04
C ARG A 78 -1.14 -9.82 -18.47
N THR A 79 -0.22 -10.21 -17.59
CA THR A 79 0.81 -11.22 -17.88
C THR A 79 0.56 -12.56 -17.17
N GLY A 80 -0.27 -12.58 -16.15
CA GLY A 80 -0.47 -13.73 -15.26
C GLY A 80 0.72 -13.98 -14.31
N ALA A 81 1.75 -13.15 -14.35
CA ALA A 81 2.91 -13.27 -13.48
C ALA A 81 2.55 -12.96 -12.03
N SER A 82 3.01 -13.78 -11.10
CA SER A 82 2.85 -13.53 -9.67
C SER A 82 4.12 -12.90 -9.09
N THR A 83 3.94 -11.84 -8.32
CA THR A 83 5.00 -11.17 -7.56
C THR A 83 4.83 -11.49 -6.09
N ASP A 84 5.85 -12.07 -5.48
CA ASP A 84 5.88 -12.31 -4.04
C ASP A 84 6.09 -11.00 -3.29
N LEU A 85 5.21 -10.72 -2.31
CA LEU A 85 5.24 -9.50 -1.51
C LEU A 85 5.47 -9.78 -0.02
N GLY A 86 6.19 -10.85 0.31
CA GLY A 86 6.44 -11.27 1.69
C GLY A 86 7.10 -10.23 2.58
N GLU A 87 7.85 -9.30 2.00
CA GLU A 87 8.58 -8.25 2.72
C GLU A 87 7.99 -6.85 2.48
N CYS A 88 6.69 -6.75 2.19
CA CYS A 88 6.06 -5.44 1.97
C CYS A 88 6.13 -4.58 3.25
N PRO A 89 6.77 -3.40 3.21
CA PRO A 89 6.98 -2.58 4.40
C PRO A 89 5.70 -1.98 4.99
N LEU A 90 4.57 -2.10 4.31
CA LEU A 90 3.29 -1.62 4.82
C LEU A 90 2.69 -2.54 5.88
N TYR A 91 3.05 -3.82 5.90
CA TYR A 91 2.43 -4.80 6.80
C TYR A 91 2.89 -4.57 8.24
N MET A 92 1.93 -4.69 9.16
CA MET A 92 2.22 -4.80 10.59
C MET A 92 2.99 -6.09 10.89
N GLU A 93 3.77 -6.08 11.96
CA GLU A 93 4.61 -7.19 12.40
C GLU A 93 3.88 -8.56 12.42
N PRO A 94 2.64 -8.69 12.96
CA PRO A 94 1.95 -9.98 12.95
C PRO A 94 1.70 -10.55 11.55
N ILE A 95 1.46 -9.70 10.56
CA ILE A 95 1.30 -10.15 9.16
C ILE A 95 2.65 -10.58 8.60
N GLN A 96 3.71 -9.79 8.82
CA GLN A 96 5.06 -10.13 8.38
C GLN A 96 5.52 -11.46 8.97
N ALA A 97 5.27 -11.70 10.25
CA ALA A 97 5.62 -12.96 10.92
C ALA A 97 4.82 -14.17 10.42
N ALA A 98 3.58 -13.97 9.97
CA ALA A 98 2.73 -15.05 9.48
C ALA A 98 3.12 -15.52 8.07
N ILE A 99 3.64 -14.65 7.21
CA ILE A 99 3.92 -14.98 5.80
C ILE A 99 4.87 -16.16 5.62
N PRO A 100 6.02 -16.26 6.33
CA PRO A 100 6.91 -17.42 6.20
C PRO A 100 6.27 -18.75 6.62
N VAL A 101 5.31 -18.69 7.56
CA VAL A 101 4.59 -19.90 8.05
C VAL A 101 3.55 -20.38 7.04
N LEU A 102 3.04 -19.47 6.19
CA LEU A 102 2.04 -19.77 5.17
C LEU A 102 2.64 -20.30 3.85
N ARG A 103 3.95 -20.25 3.71
CA ARG A 103 4.72 -20.80 2.59
C ARG A 103 5.16 -22.22 2.89
#